data_c4f20d9319f11721350d4ee8881f7979
#
_entry.id   c4f20d9319f11721350d4ee8881f7979
#
_cell.length_a   1.000
_cell.length_b   1.000
_cell.length_c   1.000
_cell.angle_alpha   90.00
_cell.angle_beta   90.00
_cell.angle_gamma   90.00
#
_symmetry.space_group_name_H-M   'P 1'
#
loop_
_entity.id
_entity.type
_entity.pdbx_description
1 polymer ?
#
loop_
_entity_poly.entity_id
_entity_poly.type
_entity_poly.pdbx_seq_one_letter_code
_entity_poly.pdbx_strand_id
1 'polypeptide(L)'
;MRKNLTILLYVLAVLILFAYSSMFIVDQRQNAIIFRLGEVMSVIKQPGLYVKVPLLDNVRFFDVRVLTIDTPEPQLFLTSEKKNVQVDLFVKWRISDVRQYYASIVGGGGGESQAATRLLQTINEGLRAEFGRRTVHDVVSGERDKIMDLMRAKACLLYTSPSPTRPY
;
A
#
# COMPACT_ATOMS: atom_id res chain seq x y z
N MET A 1 51.31 -24.21 13.04
CA MET A 1 50.17 -24.04 13.93
C MET A 1 49.56 -22.62 13.93
N ARG A 2 50.33 -21.54 14.00
CA ARG A 2 49.81 -20.15 13.99
C ARG A 2 48.99 -19.77 12.73
N LYS A 3 49.44 -20.17 11.52
CA LYS A 3 48.74 -19.85 10.27
C LYS A 3 47.35 -20.48 10.16
N ASN A 4 47.18 -21.70 10.71
CA ASN A 4 45.89 -22.39 10.68
C ASN A 4 44.91 -21.77 11.68
N LEU A 5 45.42 -21.26 12.81
CA LEU A 5 44.61 -20.53 13.82
C LEU A 5 44.11 -19.19 13.28
N THR A 6 44.96 -18.44 12.55
CA THR A 6 44.55 -17.17 11.93
C THR A 6 43.51 -17.38 10.84
N ILE A 7 43.65 -18.41 10.00
CA ILE A 7 42.65 -18.75 8.98
C ILE A 7 41.31 -19.13 9.65
N LEU A 8 41.35 -19.94 10.72
CA LEU A 8 40.17 -20.31 11.47
C LEU A 8 39.44 -19.07 12.04
N LEU A 9 40.20 -18.11 12.59
CA LEU A 9 39.64 -16.85 13.11
C LEU A 9 38.97 -16.02 12.01
N TYR A 10 39.58 -15.93 10.82
CA TYR A 10 38.95 -15.21 9.69
C TYR A 10 37.66 -15.88 9.23
N VAL A 11 37.66 -17.21 9.10
CA VAL A 11 36.47 -17.98 8.71
C VAL A 11 35.36 -17.80 9.74
N LEU A 12 35.68 -17.85 11.03
CA LEU A 12 34.73 -17.62 12.12
C LEU A 12 34.14 -16.20 12.06
N ALA A 13 35.00 -15.19 11.84
CA ALA A 13 34.56 -13.80 11.73
C ALA A 13 33.61 -13.58 10.54
N VAL A 14 33.90 -14.15 9.37
CA VAL A 14 33.06 -14.11 8.18
C VAL A 14 31.72 -14.80 8.44
N LEU A 15 31.71 -15.94 9.12
CA LEU A 15 30.49 -16.68 9.45
C LEU A 15 29.60 -15.92 10.41
N ILE A 16 30.17 -15.25 11.42
CA ILE A 16 29.45 -14.39 12.35
C ILE A 16 28.83 -13.19 11.60
N LEU A 17 29.59 -12.55 10.74
CA LEU A 17 29.13 -11.40 9.95
C LEU A 17 27.99 -11.81 9.00
N PHE A 18 28.09 -12.99 8.40
CA PHE A 18 27.03 -13.56 7.56
C PHE A 18 25.76 -13.87 8.36
N ALA A 19 25.90 -14.47 9.55
CA ALA A 19 24.79 -14.75 10.45
C ALA A 19 24.11 -13.46 10.91
N TYR A 20 24.86 -12.42 11.23
CA TYR A 20 24.33 -11.12 11.61
C TYR A 20 23.56 -10.44 10.46
N SER A 21 24.08 -10.49 9.25
CA SER A 21 23.42 -9.95 8.05
C SER A 21 22.16 -10.72 7.63
N SER A 22 22.02 -11.96 8.09
CA SER A 22 20.88 -12.82 7.80
C SER A 22 19.64 -12.50 8.64
N MET A 23 19.81 -11.86 9.80
CA MET A 23 18.72 -11.61 10.75
C MET A 23 18.06 -10.26 10.46
N PHE A 24 16.70 -10.22 10.53
CA PHE A 24 15.95 -8.98 10.48
C PHE A 24 14.73 -9.04 11.42
N ILE A 25 14.29 -7.86 11.87
CA ILE A 25 13.18 -7.72 12.81
C ILE A 25 12.00 -7.11 12.07
N VAL A 26 10.81 -7.67 12.29
CA VAL A 26 9.54 -7.13 11.81
C VAL A 26 8.81 -6.50 12.98
N ASP A 27 8.49 -5.20 12.85
CA ASP A 27 7.73 -4.45 13.85
C ASP A 27 6.23 -4.81 13.76
N GLN A 28 5.49 -4.60 14.87
CA GLN A 28 4.03 -4.76 14.94
C GLN A 28 3.26 -3.83 13.99
N ARG A 29 3.88 -2.73 13.59
CA ARG A 29 3.31 -1.71 12.71
C ARG A 29 3.49 -2.00 11.22
N GLN A 30 4.29 -3.03 10.90
CA GLN A 30 4.70 -3.32 9.54
C GLN A 30 4.52 -4.79 9.22
N ASN A 31 4.11 -5.08 8.00
CA ASN A 31 4.23 -6.39 7.42
C ASN A 31 5.44 -6.43 6.50
N ALA A 32 6.12 -7.58 6.46
CA ALA A 32 7.26 -7.76 5.58
C ALA A 32 6.92 -8.75 4.46
N ILE A 33 7.37 -8.44 3.25
CA ILE A 33 7.38 -9.39 2.13
C ILE A 33 8.81 -9.75 1.82
N ILE A 34 9.06 -11.05 1.76
CA ILE A 34 10.35 -11.59 1.32
C ILE A 34 10.26 -11.89 -0.18
N PHE A 35 11.15 -11.24 -0.93
CA PHE A 35 11.32 -11.47 -2.36
C PHE A 35 12.57 -12.29 -2.60
N ARG A 36 12.45 -13.30 -3.43
CA ARG A 36 13.57 -14.07 -3.94
C ARG A 36 13.60 -13.96 -5.45
N LEU A 37 14.68 -13.39 -5.99
CA LEU A 37 14.84 -13.16 -7.43
C LEU A 37 13.66 -12.39 -8.08
N GLY A 38 12.98 -11.53 -7.32
CA GLY A 38 11.85 -10.75 -7.80
C GLY A 38 10.46 -11.37 -7.55
N GLU A 39 10.39 -12.64 -7.14
CA GLU A 39 9.13 -13.32 -6.80
C GLU A 39 8.80 -13.20 -5.33
N VAL A 40 7.49 -13.12 -5.02
CA VAL A 40 6.99 -13.10 -3.64
C VAL A 40 7.01 -14.49 -3.05
N MET A 41 7.99 -14.76 -2.18
CA MET A 41 8.11 -16.06 -1.50
C MET A 41 7.18 -16.18 -0.30
N SER A 42 7.20 -15.18 0.57
CA SER A 42 6.38 -15.21 1.78
C SER A 42 5.99 -13.82 2.25
N VAL A 43 4.82 -13.76 2.92
CA VAL A 43 4.32 -12.53 3.57
C VAL A 43 4.30 -12.78 5.07
N ILE A 44 5.07 -11.99 5.80
CA ILE A 44 5.18 -12.06 7.25
C ILE A 44 4.25 -11.01 7.84
N LYS A 45 3.23 -11.46 8.55
CA LYS A 45 2.22 -10.60 9.21
C LYS A 45 2.44 -10.50 10.72
N GLN A 46 3.21 -11.40 11.30
CA GLN A 46 3.47 -11.41 12.74
C GLN A 46 4.79 -10.69 13.04
N PRO A 47 4.82 -9.86 14.09
CA PRO A 47 6.06 -9.25 14.54
C PRO A 47 7.00 -10.29 15.13
N GLY A 48 8.28 -10.11 14.93
CA GLY A 48 9.28 -11.02 15.47
C GLY A 48 10.61 -10.95 14.74
N LEU A 49 11.49 -11.86 15.14
CA LEU A 49 12.80 -12.05 14.54
C LEU A 49 12.71 -13.12 13.46
N TYR A 50 13.20 -12.78 12.27
CA TYR A 50 13.19 -13.65 11.11
C TYR A 50 14.57 -13.74 10.48
N VAL A 51 14.78 -14.80 9.73
CA VAL A 51 16.03 -15.07 9.03
C VAL A 51 15.77 -14.99 7.53
N LYS A 52 16.66 -14.29 6.81
CA LYS A 52 16.68 -14.22 5.35
C LYS A 52 18.01 -14.73 4.82
N VAL A 53 18.02 -15.21 3.60
CA VAL A 53 19.28 -15.56 2.91
C VAL A 53 19.90 -14.28 2.36
N PRO A 54 21.02 -13.78 2.91
CA PRO A 54 21.68 -12.61 2.38
C PRO A 54 22.05 -12.84 0.91
N LEU A 55 21.96 -11.80 0.08
CA LEU A 55 22.20 -11.79 -1.37
C LEU A 55 21.03 -12.33 -2.25
N LEU A 56 20.23 -13.28 -1.79
CA LEU A 56 19.13 -13.85 -2.57
C LEU A 56 17.78 -13.24 -2.18
N ASP A 57 17.59 -13.00 -0.88
CA ASP A 57 16.32 -12.53 -0.34
C ASP A 57 16.35 -11.02 -0.11
N ASN A 58 15.41 -10.32 -0.74
CA ASN A 58 15.17 -8.91 -0.51
C ASN A 58 13.89 -8.76 0.33
N VAL A 59 13.96 -7.99 1.41
CA VAL A 59 12.82 -7.77 2.31
C VAL A 59 12.32 -6.35 2.13
N ARG A 60 11.00 -6.21 1.89
CA ARG A 60 10.32 -4.91 1.87
C ARG A 60 9.29 -4.84 2.98
N PHE A 61 9.26 -3.73 3.68
CA PHE A 61 8.34 -3.45 4.76
C PHE A 61 7.19 -2.57 4.25
N PHE A 62 5.98 -2.88 4.71
CA PHE A 62 4.77 -2.14 4.37
C PHE A 62 4.05 -1.76 5.65
N ASP A 63 3.72 -0.49 5.80
CA ASP A 63 2.97 0.00 6.95
C ASP A 63 1.52 -0.47 6.87
N VAL A 64 1.02 -1.05 7.97
CA VAL A 64 -0.36 -1.55 8.10
C VAL A 64 -1.25 -0.65 8.94
N ARG A 65 -0.72 0.48 9.40
CA ARG A 65 -1.50 1.50 10.10
C ARG A 65 -2.51 2.15 9.19
N VAL A 66 -3.46 2.83 9.80
CA VAL A 66 -4.38 3.69 9.08
C VAL A 66 -3.63 4.94 8.62
N LEU A 67 -3.53 5.08 7.31
CA LEU A 67 -2.96 6.25 6.65
C LEU A 67 -4.07 7.23 6.32
N THR A 68 -3.76 8.52 6.41
CA THR A 68 -4.68 9.59 6.05
C THR A 68 -4.14 10.32 4.84
N ILE A 69 -4.99 10.49 3.83
CA ILE A 69 -4.73 11.37 2.69
C ILE A 69 -5.64 12.57 2.89
N ASP A 70 -5.06 13.73 3.01
CA ASP A 70 -5.75 15.00 3.12
C ASP A 70 -5.51 15.81 1.86
N THR A 71 -6.57 16.40 1.32
CA THR A 71 -6.46 17.32 0.18
C THR A 71 -6.47 18.73 0.73
N PRO A 72 -5.32 19.45 0.65
CA PRO A 72 -5.19 20.77 1.28
C PRO A 72 -6.08 21.84 0.64
N GLU A 73 -6.55 21.59 -0.58
CA GLU A 73 -7.42 22.51 -1.30
C GLU A 73 -8.81 21.88 -1.51
N PRO A 74 -9.89 22.60 -1.09
CA PRO A 74 -11.25 22.17 -1.36
C PRO A 74 -11.51 22.08 -2.86
N GLN A 75 -12.14 21.01 -3.29
CA GLN A 75 -12.44 20.80 -4.70
C GLN A 75 -13.85 21.26 -5.05
N LEU A 76 -14.00 21.85 -6.23
CA LEU A 76 -15.28 22.29 -6.76
C LEU A 76 -15.92 21.18 -7.61
N PHE A 77 -17.13 20.79 -7.25
CA PHE A 77 -17.93 19.82 -7.99
C PHE A 77 -19.20 20.50 -8.52
N LEU A 78 -19.52 20.19 -9.77
CA LEU A 78 -20.73 20.68 -10.42
C LEU A 78 -21.86 19.68 -10.20
N THR A 79 -22.99 20.17 -9.68
CA THR A 79 -24.21 19.38 -9.48
C THR A 79 -25.09 19.35 -10.73
N SER A 80 -26.13 18.50 -10.73
CA SER A 80 -27.11 18.42 -11.82
C SER A 80 -27.82 19.75 -12.10
N GLU A 81 -27.95 20.60 -11.08
CA GLU A 81 -28.53 21.96 -11.18
C GLU A 81 -27.55 23.02 -11.71
N LYS A 82 -26.35 22.62 -12.17
CA LYS A 82 -25.26 23.53 -12.59
C LYS A 82 -24.77 24.47 -11.50
N LYS A 83 -24.93 24.09 -10.23
CA LYS A 83 -24.37 24.80 -9.07
C LYS A 83 -23.06 24.19 -8.65
N ASN A 84 -22.07 25.02 -8.32
CA ASN A 84 -20.81 24.58 -7.79
C ASN A 84 -20.91 24.34 -6.29
N VAL A 85 -20.50 23.15 -5.85
CA VAL A 85 -20.37 22.80 -4.44
C VAL A 85 -18.90 22.61 -4.12
N GLN A 86 -18.45 23.27 -3.07
CA GLN A 86 -17.10 23.12 -2.55
C GLN A 86 -17.07 21.98 -1.54
N VAL A 87 -16.19 21.01 -1.74
CA VAL A 87 -16.09 19.81 -0.92
C VAL A 87 -14.69 19.62 -0.40
N ASP A 88 -14.57 19.51 0.91
CA ASP A 88 -13.34 19.08 1.57
C ASP A 88 -13.33 17.56 1.70
N LEU A 89 -12.27 16.93 1.24
CA LEU A 89 -12.12 15.49 1.20
C LEU A 89 -10.91 15.04 2.01
N PHE A 90 -11.13 14.15 2.95
CA PHE A 90 -10.06 13.37 3.56
C PHE A 90 -10.37 11.88 3.46
N VAL A 91 -9.37 11.07 3.20
CA VAL A 91 -9.51 9.63 3.04
C VAL A 91 -8.63 8.90 4.04
N LYS A 92 -9.25 8.04 4.84
CA LYS A 92 -8.52 7.11 5.72
C LYS A 92 -8.51 5.73 5.07
N TRP A 93 -7.34 5.18 4.89
CA TRP A 93 -7.16 3.88 4.28
C TRP A 93 -6.07 3.07 4.97
N ARG A 94 -6.07 1.77 4.79
CA ARG A 94 -5.01 0.88 5.29
C ARG A 94 -4.80 -0.28 4.33
N ILE A 95 -3.60 -0.82 4.33
CA ILE A 95 -3.25 -2.01 3.55
C ILE A 95 -3.79 -3.24 4.30
N SER A 96 -4.84 -3.86 3.76
CA SER A 96 -5.42 -5.08 4.33
C SER A 96 -4.66 -6.32 3.88
N ASP A 97 -4.37 -6.43 2.58
CA ASP A 97 -3.57 -7.51 2.02
C ASP A 97 -2.36 -6.93 1.28
N VAL A 98 -1.18 -7.16 1.87
CA VAL A 98 0.09 -6.63 1.37
C VAL A 98 0.49 -7.29 0.05
N ARG A 99 0.13 -8.58 -0.16
CA ARG A 99 0.44 -9.31 -1.39
C ARG A 99 -0.32 -8.73 -2.58
N GLN A 100 -1.62 -8.50 -2.39
CA GLN A 100 -2.48 -7.92 -3.42
C GLN A 100 -2.11 -6.46 -3.71
N TYR A 101 -1.82 -5.69 -2.65
CA TYR A 101 -1.31 -4.33 -2.76
C TYR A 101 -0.03 -4.27 -3.58
N TYR A 102 0.92 -5.16 -3.31
CA TYR A 102 2.17 -5.23 -4.06
C TYR A 102 1.91 -5.54 -5.55
N ALA A 103 1.07 -6.52 -5.85
CA ALA A 103 0.77 -6.91 -7.21
C ALA A 103 0.08 -5.79 -8.02
N SER A 104 -0.82 -5.02 -7.37
CA SER A 104 -1.62 -3.98 -8.04
C SER A 104 -0.86 -2.65 -8.22
N ILE A 105 0.03 -2.30 -7.30
CA ILE A 105 0.64 -0.97 -7.27
C ILE A 105 2.15 -1.03 -7.41
N VAL A 106 2.82 -1.83 -6.59
CA VAL A 106 4.28 -1.84 -6.48
C VAL A 106 4.92 -2.64 -7.60
N GLY A 107 4.25 -3.67 -8.13
CA GLY A 107 4.69 -4.43 -9.32
C GLY A 107 4.88 -3.53 -10.55
N GLY A 108 4.20 -2.38 -10.59
CA GLY A 108 4.38 -1.32 -11.59
C GLY A 108 5.41 -0.24 -11.24
N GLY A 109 6.23 -0.45 -10.19
CA GLY A 109 7.26 0.51 -9.75
C GLY A 109 6.76 1.59 -8.79
N GLY A 110 5.50 1.53 -8.35
CA GLY A 110 4.88 2.52 -7.46
C GLY A 110 5.05 2.22 -5.97
N GLY A 111 5.07 3.30 -5.18
CA GLY A 111 5.06 3.25 -3.72
C GLY A 111 3.72 3.68 -3.12
N GLU A 112 3.73 3.95 -1.83
CA GLU A 112 2.58 4.44 -1.07
C GLU A 112 1.97 5.73 -1.65
N SER A 113 2.81 6.66 -2.09
CA SER A 113 2.39 7.92 -2.71
C SER A 113 1.60 7.69 -4.01
N GLN A 114 2.01 6.73 -4.83
CA GLN A 114 1.30 6.40 -6.06
C GLN A 114 -0.04 5.71 -5.78
N ALA A 115 -0.10 4.88 -4.73
CA ALA A 115 -1.35 4.30 -4.25
C ALA A 115 -2.33 5.39 -3.82
N ALA A 116 -1.86 6.33 -3.01
CA ALA A 116 -2.63 7.47 -2.55
C ALA A 116 -3.17 8.31 -3.72
N THR A 117 -2.33 8.62 -4.70
CA THR A 117 -2.72 9.39 -5.89
C THR A 117 -3.79 8.67 -6.69
N ARG A 118 -3.62 7.38 -6.97
CA ARG A 118 -4.64 6.59 -7.69
C ARG A 118 -5.96 6.51 -6.93
N LEU A 119 -5.89 6.32 -5.61
CA LEU A 119 -7.08 6.29 -4.75
C LEU A 119 -7.84 7.61 -4.80
N LEU A 120 -7.14 8.73 -4.63
CA LEU A 120 -7.73 10.06 -4.74
C LEU A 120 -8.36 10.31 -6.12
N GLN A 121 -7.65 9.93 -7.19
CA GLN A 121 -8.18 10.09 -8.55
C GLN A 121 -9.49 9.33 -8.72
N THR A 122 -9.54 8.07 -8.29
CA THR A 122 -10.75 7.25 -8.40
C THR A 122 -11.90 7.80 -7.58
N ILE A 123 -11.62 8.28 -6.37
CA ILE A 123 -12.62 8.88 -5.50
C ILE A 123 -13.14 10.18 -6.13
N ASN A 124 -12.26 11.02 -6.64
CA ASN A 124 -12.64 12.28 -7.28
C ASN A 124 -13.49 12.06 -8.55
N GLU A 125 -13.12 11.09 -9.38
CA GLU A 125 -13.92 10.69 -10.55
C GLU A 125 -15.30 10.16 -10.13
N GLY A 126 -15.33 9.33 -9.09
CA GLY A 126 -16.58 8.82 -8.52
C GLY A 126 -17.46 9.91 -7.96
N LEU A 127 -16.92 10.83 -7.18
CA LEU A 127 -17.64 11.96 -6.62
C LEU A 127 -18.19 12.88 -7.72
N ARG A 128 -17.38 13.16 -8.73
CA ARG A 128 -17.82 13.99 -9.87
C ARG A 128 -18.99 13.36 -10.62
N ALA A 129 -18.95 12.06 -10.81
CA ALA A 129 -20.05 11.33 -11.46
C ALA A 129 -21.33 11.33 -10.62
N GLU A 130 -21.22 11.19 -9.30
CA GLU A 130 -22.37 11.17 -8.38
C GLU A 130 -22.96 12.56 -8.19
N PHE A 131 -22.14 13.60 -8.00
CA PHE A 131 -22.62 14.97 -7.83
C PHE A 131 -23.28 15.50 -9.12
N GLY A 132 -22.75 15.11 -10.30
CA GLY A 132 -23.36 15.51 -11.57
C GLY A 132 -24.76 14.93 -11.80
N ARG A 133 -25.16 13.90 -11.06
CA ARG A 133 -26.49 13.27 -11.14
C ARG A 133 -27.47 13.72 -10.06
N ARG A 134 -27.00 14.39 -9.02
CA ARG A 134 -27.77 14.72 -7.82
C ARG A 134 -27.96 16.23 -7.67
N THR A 135 -29.01 16.61 -6.94
CA THR A 135 -29.24 18.00 -6.57
C THR A 135 -28.36 18.40 -5.38
N VAL A 136 -28.17 19.70 -5.16
CA VAL A 136 -27.45 20.22 -3.99
C VAL A 136 -28.10 19.75 -2.69
N HIS A 137 -29.44 19.72 -2.65
CA HIS A 137 -30.20 19.27 -1.49
C HIS A 137 -29.90 17.81 -1.13
N ASP A 138 -29.85 16.90 -2.13
CA ASP A 138 -29.59 15.49 -1.93
C ASP A 138 -28.17 15.25 -1.40
N VAL A 139 -27.20 16.03 -1.88
CA VAL A 139 -25.79 15.93 -1.46
C VAL A 139 -25.60 16.41 -0.02
N VAL A 140 -26.27 17.49 0.36
CA VAL A 140 -26.05 18.15 1.67
C VAL A 140 -26.86 17.52 2.79
N SER A 141 -28.12 17.17 2.53
CA SER A 141 -29.06 16.86 3.59
C SER A 141 -29.58 15.42 3.67
N GLY A 142 -29.47 14.61 2.61
CA GLY A 142 -30.19 13.33 2.62
C GLY A 142 -29.37 12.08 2.30
N GLU A 143 -28.38 12.17 1.43
CA GLU A 143 -27.77 10.98 0.84
C GLU A 143 -26.24 10.89 1.02
N ARG A 144 -25.69 11.71 1.92
CA ARG A 144 -24.23 11.74 2.16
C ARG A 144 -23.69 10.36 2.50
N ASP A 145 -24.36 9.62 3.37
CA ASP A 145 -23.91 8.29 3.81
C ASP A 145 -23.96 7.28 2.64
N LYS A 146 -25.00 7.35 1.80
CA LYS A 146 -25.09 6.50 0.60
C LYS A 146 -23.97 6.78 -0.40
N ILE A 147 -23.62 8.06 -0.58
CA ILE A 147 -22.51 8.45 -1.45
C ILE A 147 -21.20 7.91 -0.89
N MET A 148 -20.98 8.02 0.42
CA MET A 148 -19.77 7.51 1.08
C MET A 148 -19.65 5.99 0.97
N ASP A 149 -20.73 5.24 1.15
CA ASP A 149 -20.73 3.79 1.00
C ASP A 149 -20.47 3.37 -0.44
N LEU A 150 -21.01 4.08 -1.41
CA LEU A 150 -20.78 3.83 -2.82
C LEU A 150 -19.31 4.12 -3.22
N MET A 151 -18.72 5.20 -2.68
CA MET A 151 -17.31 5.52 -2.89
C MET A 151 -16.40 4.47 -2.23
N ARG A 152 -16.75 4.01 -1.03
CA ARG A 152 -16.05 2.91 -0.35
C ARG A 152 -16.08 1.64 -1.18
N ALA A 153 -17.24 1.26 -1.71
CA ALA A 153 -17.38 0.08 -2.55
C ALA A 153 -16.55 0.19 -3.84
N LYS A 154 -16.58 1.33 -4.52
CA LYS A 154 -15.76 1.59 -5.71
C LYS A 154 -14.27 1.52 -5.42
N ALA A 155 -13.82 2.14 -4.33
CA ALA A 155 -12.43 2.10 -3.90
C ALA A 155 -11.96 0.68 -3.58
N CYS A 156 -12.79 -0.13 -2.89
CA CYS A 156 -12.50 -1.53 -2.61
C CYS A 156 -12.36 -2.37 -3.88
N LEU A 157 -13.23 -2.17 -4.87
CA LEU A 157 -13.17 -2.91 -6.14
C LEU A 157 -11.87 -2.67 -6.90
N LEU A 158 -11.29 -1.49 -6.79
CA LEU A 158 -10.02 -1.13 -7.44
C LEU A 158 -8.86 -2.00 -6.96
N TYR A 159 -8.88 -2.42 -5.69
CA TYR A 159 -7.84 -3.24 -5.08
C TYR A 159 -8.16 -4.74 -5.06
N THR A 160 -9.42 -5.10 -5.24
CA THR A 160 -9.86 -6.51 -5.24
C THR A 160 -10.03 -7.10 -6.63
N SER A 161 -10.16 -6.26 -7.66
CA SER A 161 -10.22 -6.73 -9.04
C SER A 161 -8.84 -7.24 -9.46
N PRO A 162 -8.70 -8.49 -9.92
CA PRO A 162 -7.47 -8.94 -10.52
C PRO A 162 -7.18 -8.03 -11.71
N SER A 163 -5.98 -7.42 -11.71
CA SER A 163 -5.51 -6.67 -12.87
C SER A 163 -5.69 -7.54 -14.11
N PRO A 164 -6.32 -7.04 -15.19
CA PRO A 164 -6.39 -7.82 -16.40
C PRO A 164 -4.95 -8.14 -16.80
N THR A 165 -4.61 -9.41 -16.69
CA THR A 165 -3.34 -9.94 -17.15
C THR A 165 -3.12 -9.45 -18.56
N ARG A 166 -2.13 -8.59 -18.77
CA ARG A 166 -1.65 -8.31 -20.12
C ARG A 166 -1.21 -9.64 -20.69
N PRO A 167 -1.80 -10.13 -21.79
CA PRO A 167 -1.21 -11.25 -22.50
C PRO A 167 0.16 -10.78 -23.00
N TYR A 168 1.16 -11.60 -22.74
CA TYR A 168 2.50 -11.44 -23.28
C TYR A 168 2.46 -11.59 -24.79
#